data_569c94f4d68598a07fe3555a3e67c598
#
_entry.id   569c94f4d68598a07fe3555a3e67c598
#
_cell.length_a   1.000
_cell.length_b   1.000
_cell.length_c   1.000
_cell.angle_alpha   90.00
_cell.angle_beta   90.00
_cell.angle_gamma   90.00
#
_symmetry.space_group_name_H-M   'P 1'
#
loop_
_entity.id
_entity.type
_entity.pdbx_description
1 polymer ?
#
loop_
_entity_poly.entity_id
_entity_poly.type
_entity_poly.pdbx_seq_one_letter_code
_entity_poly.pdbx_strand_id
1 'polypeptide(L)'
;MARFLFDCEDEVCLPAAYRLVDDLKPFVDKMKAVDVRDEETQGGRKVVFKKIIENMMVKHPADTGKMFAKLWVLDEGEKAPNTFKTMATLFSNEVAIDFFTSCLPSLLQLSREVLPLLNSTK
;
A
#
# COMPACT_ATOMS: atom_id res chain seq x y z
N MET A 1 -1.00 15.00 16.51
CA MET A 1 -1.34 13.58 16.75
C MET A 1 -1.41 12.83 15.43
N ALA A 2 -0.81 11.64 15.35
CA ALA A 2 -0.78 10.85 14.12
C ALA A 2 -2.19 10.50 13.65
N ARG A 3 -2.47 10.77 12.37
CA ARG A 3 -3.75 10.43 11.75
C ARG A 3 -3.51 9.40 10.64
N PHE A 4 -4.35 8.38 10.57
CA PHE A 4 -4.25 7.42 9.49
C PHE A 4 -4.61 8.10 8.17
N LEU A 5 -3.81 7.89 7.13
CA LEU A 5 -3.95 8.59 5.86
C LEU A 5 -5.37 8.48 5.27
N PHE A 6 -5.93 7.25 5.29
CA PHE A 6 -7.23 6.99 4.69
C PHE A 6 -8.42 7.44 5.52
N ASP A 7 -8.18 7.96 6.72
CA ASP A 7 -9.20 8.63 7.54
C ASP A 7 -9.19 10.15 7.36
N CYS A 8 -8.22 10.69 6.61
CA CYS A 8 -8.11 12.12 6.37
C CYS A 8 -9.06 12.57 5.25
N GLU A 9 -9.38 13.86 5.22
CA GLU A 9 -10.16 14.46 4.14
C GLU A 9 -9.43 14.36 2.80
N ASP A 10 -10.18 14.43 1.70
CA ASP A 10 -9.68 14.20 0.34
C ASP A 10 -8.49 15.11 -0.03
N GLU A 11 -8.51 16.37 0.42
CA GLU A 11 -7.42 17.32 0.13
C GLU A 11 -6.09 16.85 0.70
N VAL A 12 -6.10 16.08 1.78
CA VAL A 12 -4.91 15.51 2.39
C VAL A 12 -4.64 14.11 1.83
N CYS A 13 -5.66 13.28 1.76
CA CYS A 13 -5.55 11.87 1.39
C CYS A 13 -5.14 11.68 -0.07
N LEU A 14 -5.78 12.36 -1.01
CA LEU A 14 -5.57 12.10 -2.45
C LEU A 14 -4.14 12.40 -2.91
N PRO A 15 -3.54 13.57 -2.60
CA PRO A 15 -2.16 13.81 -3.02
C PRO A 15 -1.16 12.83 -2.40
N ALA A 16 -1.36 12.46 -1.13
CA ALA A 16 -0.48 11.53 -0.44
C ALA A 16 -0.63 10.11 -0.96
N ALA A 17 -1.87 9.68 -1.24
CA ALA A 17 -2.12 8.36 -1.83
C ALA A 17 -1.50 8.25 -3.23
N TYR A 18 -1.59 9.30 -4.03
CA TYR A 18 -0.97 9.34 -5.35
C TYR A 18 0.56 9.21 -5.26
N ARG A 19 1.19 9.93 -4.32
CA ARG A 19 2.64 9.79 -4.09
C ARG A 19 2.99 8.40 -3.57
N LEU A 20 2.10 7.80 -2.78
CA LEU A 20 2.29 6.45 -2.26
C LEU A 20 2.37 5.41 -3.38
N VAL A 21 1.66 5.62 -4.49
CA VAL A 21 1.74 4.73 -5.67
C VAL A 21 3.18 4.63 -6.16
N ASP A 22 3.86 5.76 -6.30
CA ASP A 22 5.26 5.76 -6.74
C ASP A 22 6.19 5.12 -5.70
N ASP A 23 5.96 5.41 -4.44
CA ASP A 23 6.78 4.86 -3.34
C ASP A 23 6.64 3.34 -3.22
N LEU A 24 5.49 2.79 -3.62
CA LEU A 24 5.21 1.36 -3.51
C LEU A 24 5.63 0.55 -4.73
N LYS A 25 6.04 1.20 -5.84
CA LYS A 25 6.48 0.48 -7.04
C LYS A 25 7.54 -0.59 -6.75
N PRO A 26 8.60 -0.31 -5.97
CA PRO A 26 9.59 -1.34 -5.66
C PRO A 26 9.03 -2.53 -4.91
N PHE A 27 7.97 -2.34 -4.13
CA PHE A 27 7.34 -3.41 -3.34
C PHE A 27 6.43 -4.31 -4.17
N VAL A 28 5.89 -3.80 -5.28
CA VAL A 28 4.96 -4.56 -6.13
C VAL A 28 5.63 -5.83 -6.67
N ASP A 29 6.88 -5.73 -7.09
CA ASP A 29 7.60 -6.88 -7.58
C ASP A 29 7.86 -7.91 -6.48
N LYS A 30 8.10 -7.46 -5.25
CA LYS A 30 8.25 -8.34 -4.09
C LYS A 30 6.92 -9.01 -3.72
N MET A 31 5.81 -8.29 -3.84
CA MET A 31 4.47 -8.84 -3.60
C MET A 31 4.11 -9.92 -4.61
N LYS A 32 4.51 -9.75 -5.87
CA LYS A 32 4.24 -10.73 -6.94
C LYS A 32 4.95 -12.06 -6.74
N ALA A 33 6.02 -12.09 -5.95
CA ALA A 33 6.74 -13.32 -5.65
C ALA A 33 5.98 -14.24 -4.70
N VAL A 34 4.89 -13.76 -4.08
CA VAL A 34 4.08 -14.55 -3.17
C VAL A 34 2.97 -15.25 -3.97
N ASP A 35 2.93 -16.59 -3.87
CA ASP A 35 1.86 -17.38 -4.48
C ASP A 35 0.63 -17.34 -3.57
N VAL A 36 -0.43 -16.69 -4.03
CA VAL A 36 -1.66 -16.50 -3.27
C VAL A 36 -2.89 -17.05 -4.00
N ARG A 37 -2.67 -17.88 -5.01
CA ARG A 37 -3.79 -18.38 -5.83
C ARG A 37 -4.81 -19.17 -5.04
N ASP A 38 -4.36 -19.98 -4.08
CA ASP A 38 -5.26 -20.77 -3.26
C ASP A 38 -6.07 -19.88 -2.30
N GLU A 39 -5.44 -18.89 -1.71
CA GLU A 39 -6.12 -17.93 -0.84
C GLU A 39 -7.11 -17.08 -1.62
N GLU A 40 -6.81 -16.73 -2.87
CA GLU A 40 -7.71 -15.95 -3.71
C GLU A 40 -9.02 -16.69 -3.97
N THR A 41 -8.97 -18.01 -4.17
CA THR A 41 -10.18 -18.81 -4.35
C THR A 41 -10.97 -19.02 -3.08
N GLN A 42 -10.33 -18.99 -1.91
CA GLN A 42 -10.94 -19.32 -0.63
C GLN A 42 -11.47 -18.13 0.17
N GLY A 43 -10.83 -16.98 0.07
CA GLY A 43 -11.12 -15.87 0.97
C GLY A 43 -11.23 -14.50 0.33
N GLY A 44 -11.05 -14.41 -0.98
CA GLY A 44 -11.15 -13.16 -1.70
C GLY A 44 -9.95 -12.23 -1.48
N ARG A 45 -10.08 -10.99 -1.98
CA ARG A 45 -8.98 -10.03 -2.04
C ARG A 45 -8.40 -9.64 -0.69
N LYS A 46 -9.24 -9.51 0.33
CA LYS A 46 -8.80 -9.13 1.67
C LYS A 46 -7.84 -10.16 2.26
N VAL A 47 -8.17 -11.44 2.09
CA VAL A 47 -7.33 -12.54 2.60
C VAL A 47 -6.01 -12.59 1.83
N VAL A 48 -6.05 -12.43 0.51
CA VAL A 48 -4.85 -12.37 -0.33
C VAL A 48 -3.95 -11.22 0.11
N PHE A 49 -4.52 -10.05 0.29
CA PHE A 49 -3.78 -8.85 0.72
C PHE A 49 -3.13 -9.08 2.08
N LYS A 50 -3.88 -9.62 3.05
CA LYS A 50 -3.35 -9.93 4.37
C LYS A 50 -2.15 -10.87 4.28
N LYS A 51 -2.25 -11.91 3.46
CA LYS A 51 -1.18 -12.89 3.27
C LYS A 51 0.08 -12.26 2.68
N ILE A 52 -0.09 -11.38 1.70
CA ILE A 52 1.02 -10.65 1.09
C ILE A 52 1.72 -9.79 2.13
N ILE A 53 0.97 -9.04 2.93
CA ILE A 53 1.55 -8.17 3.97
C ILE A 53 2.27 -9.00 5.04
N GLU A 54 1.69 -10.12 5.48
CA GLU A 54 2.35 -11.01 6.44
C GLU A 54 3.69 -11.53 5.91
N ASN A 55 3.72 -11.95 4.64
CA ASN A 55 4.96 -12.38 3.99
C ASN A 55 5.99 -11.26 3.92
N MET A 56 5.56 -10.05 3.58
CA MET A 56 6.44 -8.88 3.55
C MET A 56 7.04 -8.59 4.91
N MET A 57 6.26 -8.70 5.97
CA MET A 57 6.74 -8.49 7.34
C MET A 57 7.81 -9.50 7.73
N VAL A 58 7.69 -10.73 7.28
CA VAL A 58 8.64 -11.80 7.61
C VAL A 58 9.91 -11.71 6.75
N LYS A 59 9.75 -11.51 5.44
CA LYS A 59 10.88 -11.53 4.50
C LYS A 59 11.56 -10.18 4.31
N HIS A 60 10.81 -9.09 4.45
CA HIS A 60 11.31 -7.73 4.21
C HIS A 60 10.83 -6.77 5.32
N PRO A 61 11.22 -7.01 6.59
CA PRO A 61 10.68 -6.24 7.71
C PRO A 61 11.03 -4.75 7.65
N ALA A 62 12.24 -4.40 7.24
CA ALA A 62 12.66 -3.00 7.16
C ALA A 62 11.86 -2.23 6.10
N ASP A 63 11.68 -2.83 4.93
CA ASP A 63 10.91 -2.23 3.84
C ASP A 63 9.43 -2.09 4.22
N THR A 64 8.88 -3.11 4.88
CA THR A 64 7.49 -3.09 5.34
C THR A 64 7.28 -1.97 6.37
N GLY A 65 8.22 -1.80 7.29
CA GLY A 65 8.17 -0.71 8.26
C GLY A 65 8.18 0.67 7.62
N LYS A 66 9.00 0.85 6.59
CA LYS A 66 9.05 2.11 5.83
C LYS A 66 7.74 2.37 5.09
N MET A 67 7.16 1.36 4.48
CA MET A 67 5.86 1.47 3.81
C MET A 67 4.77 1.86 4.81
N PHE A 68 4.72 1.20 5.95
CA PHE A 68 3.70 1.47 6.98
C PHE A 68 3.82 2.88 7.56
N ALA A 69 5.03 3.40 7.70
CA ALA A 69 5.23 4.76 8.19
C ALA A 69 4.59 5.80 7.25
N LYS A 70 4.53 5.52 5.95
CA LYS A 70 3.92 6.41 4.96
C LYS A 70 2.40 6.41 4.98
N LEU A 71 1.78 5.52 5.73
CA LEU A 71 0.32 5.46 5.89
C LEU A 71 -0.21 6.43 6.94
N TRP A 72 0.66 7.23 7.56
CA TRP A 72 0.30 8.15 8.62
C TRP A 72 0.62 9.60 8.25
N VAL A 73 -0.28 10.49 8.58
CA VAL A 73 -0.06 11.94 8.51
C VAL A 73 0.42 12.40 9.88
N LEU A 74 1.64 12.91 9.94
CA LEU A 74 2.32 13.24 11.19
C LEU A 74 2.50 14.75 11.35
N ASP A 75 2.36 15.23 12.58
CA ASP A 75 2.73 16.60 12.94
C ASP A 75 4.26 16.70 13.07
N GLU A 76 4.79 17.92 13.06
CA GLU A 76 6.23 18.14 13.17
C GLU A 76 6.78 17.49 14.46
N GLY A 77 7.83 16.69 14.29
CA GLY A 77 8.46 15.99 15.41
C GLY A 77 7.74 14.73 15.88
N GLU A 78 6.60 14.42 15.28
CA GLU A 78 5.83 13.24 15.65
C GLU A 78 6.36 12.00 14.94
N LYS A 79 6.28 10.86 15.61
CA LYS A 79 6.69 9.56 15.05
C LYS A 79 5.46 8.75 14.65
N ALA A 80 5.60 7.95 13.60
CA ALA A 80 4.56 7.02 13.19
C ALA A 80 4.33 5.96 14.28
N PRO A 81 3.07 5.51 14.47
CA PRO A 81 2.77 4.37 15.33
C PRO A 81 3.54 3.12 14.90
N ASN A 82 3.67 2.17 15.82
CA ASN A 82 4.42 0.94 15.52
C ASN A 82 3.72 0.10 14.43
N THR A 83 4.48 -0.86 13.91
CA THR A 83 4.03 -1.72 12.81
C THR A 83 2.76 -2.50 13.14
N PHE A 84 2.64 -3.00 14.37
CA PHE A 84 1.47 -3.78 14.77
C PHE A 84 0.21 -2.93 14.83
N LYS A 85 0.31 -1.72 15.35
CA LYS A 85 -0.82 -0.78 15.38
C LYS A 85 -1.22 -0.38 13.96
N THR A 86 -0.25 -0.13 13.09
CA THR A 86 -0.49 0.21 11.69
C THR A 86 -1.20 -0.94 10.98
N MET A 87 -0.76 -2.17 11.19
CA MET A 87 -1.38 -3.35 10.60
C MET A 87 -2.83 -3.50 11.05
N ALA A 88 -3.09 -3.36 12.34
CA ALA A 88 -4.45 -3.44 12.88
C ALA A 88 -5.35 -2.35 12.30
N THR A 89 -4.86 -1.12 12.19
CA THR A 89 -5.59 0.00 11.61
C THR A 89 -5.88 -0.23 10.13
N LEU A 90 -4.88 -0.69 9.38
CA LEU A 90 -5.00 -0.98 7.95
C LEU A 90 -6.09 -2.01 7.68
N PHE A 91 -6.09 -3.12 8.40
CA PHE A 91 -7.06 -4.20 8.16
C PHE A 91 -8.46 -3.93 8.72
N SER A 92 -8.64 -2.89 9.51
CA SER A 92 -9.96 -2.44 9.96
C SER A 92 -10.51 -1.25 9.17
N ASN A 93 -9.77 -0.74 8.19
CA ASN A 93 -10.18 0.42 7.39
C ASN A 93 -10.55 -0.03 5.97
N GLU A 94 -11.85 -0.01 5.64
CA GLU A 94 -12.35 -0.47 4.34
C GLU A 94 -11.80 0.36 3.17
N VAL A 95 -11.63 1.66 3.35
CA VAL A 95 -11.09 2.54 2.31
C VAL A 95 -9.64 2.15 1.98
N ALA A 96 -8.83 1.88 3.00
CA ALA A 96 -7.45 1.44 2.81
C ALA A 96 -7.39 0.09 2.11
N ILE A 97 -8.22 -0.86 2.52
CA ILE A 97 -8.29 -2.19 1.91
C ILE A 97 -8.67 -2.06 0.43
N ASP A 98 -9.67 -1.25 0.10
CA ASP A 98 -10.09 -1.01 -1.28
C ASP A 98 -8.98 -0.37 -2.10
N PHE A 99 -8.25 0.57 -1.53
CA PHE A 99 -7.13 1.21 -2.20
C PHE A 99 -6.05 0.18 -2.57
N PHE A 100 -5.63 -0.64 -1.62
CA PHE A 100 -4.55 -1.60 -1.84
C PHE A 100 -4.96 -2.79 -2.70
N THR A 101 -6.23 -3.17 -2.67
CA THR A 101 -6.68 -4.36 -3.40
C THR A 101 -7.26 -4.05 -4.79
N SER A 102 -7.76 -2.85 -5.02
CA SER A 102 -8.42 -2.48 -6.27
C SER A 102 -7.77 -1.30 -6.97
N CYS A 103 -7.57 -0.19 -6.26
CA CYS A 103 -7.08 1.04 -6.89
C CYS A 103 -5.57 0.98 -7.18
N LEU A 104 -4.77 0.53 -6.23
CA LEU A 104 -3.31 0.49 -6.39
C LEU A 104 -2.87 -0.40 -7.55
N PRO A 105 -3.36 -1.65 -7.68
CA PRO A 105 -2.97 -2.49 -8.82
C PRO A 105 -3.30 -1.85 -10.16
N SER A 106 -4.47 -1.22 -10.28
CA SER A 106 -4.89 -0.54 -11.52
C SER A 106 -4.00 0.66 -11.84
N LEU A 107 -3.66 1.47 -10.84
CA LEU A 107 -2.79 2.62 -11.02
C LEU A 107 -1.38 2.20 -11.42
N LEU A 108 -0.85 1.12 -10.83
CA LEU A 108 0.46 0.60 -11.16
C LEU A 108 0.51 0.03 -12.57
N GLN A 109 -0.54 -0.66 -13.00
CA GLN A 109 -0.63 -1.19 -14.36
C GLN A 109 -0.67 -0.04 -15.37
N LEU A 110 -1.50 0.96 -15.14
CA LEU A 110 -1.58 2.14 -15.99
C LEU A 110 -0.22 2.84 -16.11
N SER A 111 0.49 3.00 -15.00
CA SER A 111 1.82 3.58 -14.98
C SER A 111 2.80 2.79 -15.87
N ARG A 112 2.75 1.45 -15.82
CA ARG A 112 3.61 0.59 -16.64
C ARG A 112 3.30 0.67 -18.12
N GLU A 113 2.03 0.85 -18.48
CA GLU A 113 1.59 0.93 -19.88
C GLU A 113 1.82 2.32 -20.47
N VAL A 114 1.55 3.37 -19.70
CA VAL A 114 1.56 4.76 -20.19
C VAL A 114 2.97 5.36 -20.18
N LEU A 115 3.76 5.13 -19.14
CA LEU A 115 5.09 5.72 -19.02
C LEU A 115 6.03 5.34 -20.18
N PRO A 116 6.11 4.07 -20.62
CA PRO A 116 6.93 3.73 -21.77
C PRO A 116 6.49 4.42 -23.05
N LEU A 117 5.17 4.60 -23.25
CA LEU A 117 4.64 5.32 -24.40
C LEU A 117 5.02 6.79 -24.39
N LEU A 118 4.91 7.43 -23.24
CA LEU A 118 5.30 8.84 -23.08
C LEU A 118 6.81 9.04 -23.32
N ASN A 119 7.62 8.11 -22.84
CA ASN A 119 9.06 8.17 -23.05
C ASN A 119 9.46 7.93 -24.50
N SER A 120 8.73 7.10 -25.23
CA SER A 120 9.03 6.78 -26.63
C SER A 120 8.64 7.89 -27.61
N THR A 121 7.81 8.86 -27.18
CA THR A 121 7.39 9.98 -28.03
C THR A 121 8.34 11.16 -28.00
N LYS A 122 9.39 11.10 -27.25
CA LYS A 122 10.39 12.18 -27.19
C LYS A 122 11.32 12.18 -28.39
#